data_37e5d3bcd053dc73a85c054743572b79
#
_entry.id   37e5d3bcd053dc73a85c054743572b79
#
_cell.length_a   1.000
_cell.length_b   1.000
_cell.length_c   1.000
_cell.angle_alpha   90.00
_cell.angle_beta   90.00
_cell.angle_gamma   90.00
#
_symmetry.space_group_name_H-M   'P 1'
#
loop_
_entity.id
_entity.type
_entity.pdbx_description
1 polymer ?
#
loop_
_entity_poly.entity_id
_entity_poly.type
_entity_poly.pdbx_seq_one_letter_code
_entity_poly.pdbx_strand_id
1 'polypeptide(L)'
;MADKIQMKTPLVEMDGDEMTRIIWKMIKDILLTPYIDLKTEYYDLGLEHREATDDQVTFDSAYATKKYGVAVKCATITPNADRVVEYNLKQMWKSPNGTIRALLDGTVFRSPIVVKGITPFIPTWTKPITIARHAYGDVYKNTEMVVEANSKAELVVTKADGTPVTRRTNTTETTFTASATSLFSG
;
A
#
# COMPACT_ATOMS: atom_id res chain seq x y z
N MET A 1 -4.57 40.30 9.14
CA MET A 1 -4.40 38.83 9.08
C MET A 1 -2.92 38.58 9.00
N ALA A 2 -2.38 37.63 9.76
CA ALA A 2 -0.98 37.26 9.63
C ALA A 2 -0.71 36.73 8.21
N ASP A 3 0.47 37.04 7.64
CA ASP A 3 0.85 36.55 6.34
C ASP A 3 0.95 35.04 6.38
N LYS A 4 0.32 34.36 5.41
CA LYS A 4 0.37 32.90 5.31
C LYS A 4 1.78 32.43 4.92
N ILE A 5 2.18 31.30 5.47
CA ILE A 5 3.43 30.63 5.09
C ILE A 5 3.35 30.23 3.62
N GLN A 6 4.30 30.70 2.81
CA GLN A 6 4.34 30.40 1.39
C GLN A 6 5.03 29.07 1.12
N MET A 7 4.34 28.14 0.44
CA MET A 7 4.95 26.88 0.02
C MET A 7 5.79 27.09 -1.24
N LYS A 8 7.02 26.57 -1.21
CA LYS A 8 7.92 26.58 -2.37
C LYS A 8 7.62 25.44 -3.36
N THR A 9 7.28 24.28 -2.82
CA THR A 9 7.00 23.07 -3.58
C THR A 9 5.58 22.61 -3.27
N PRO A 10 4.79 22.18 -4.27
CA PRO A 10 3.46 21.65 -4.01
C PRO A 10 3.54 20.34 -3.21
N LEU A 11 2.54 20.12 -2.38
CA LEU A 11 2.30 18.87 -1.68
C LEU A 11 1.56 17.92 -2.62
N VAL A 12 2.09 16.74 -2.86
CA VAL A 12 1.33 15.70 -3.53
C VAL A 12 0.25 15.19 -2.57
N GLU A 13 -0.99 15.43 -2.94
CA GLU A 13 -2.17 15.10 -2.15
C GLU A 13 -2.82 13.85 -2.72
N MET A 14 -2.71 12.74 -2.01
CA MET A 14 -3.33 11.46 -2.36
C MET A 14 -4.56 11.26 -1.48
N ASP A 15 -5.72 11.67 -2.00
CA ASP A 15 -6.98 11.49 -1.30
C ASP A 15 -7.36 10.01 -1.21
N GLY A 16 -8.24 9.67 -0.29
CA GLY A 16 -8.57 8.29 0.00
C GLY A 16 -10.07 8.01 -0.01
N ASP A 17 -10.42 6.96 0.69
CA ASP A 17 -11.79 6.48 0.79
C ASP A 17 -12.43 6.87 2.13
N GLU A 18 -13.76 6.85 2.14
CA GLU A 18 -14.61 6.92 3.34
C GLU A 18 -14.26 8.09 4.26
N MET A 19 -14.17 7.82 5.56
CA MET A 19 -13.97 8.81 6.61
C MET A 19 -12.65 9.59 6.45
N THR A 20 -11.60 8.98 5.91
CA THR A 20 -10.29 9.64 5.81
C THR A 20 -10.30 10.80 4.82
N ARG A 21 -11.08 10.74 3.76
CA ARG A 21 -11.32 11.83 2.83
C ARG A 21 -11.93 13.04 3.54
N ILE A 22 -12.94 12.80 4.35
CA ILE A 22 -13.63 13.84 5.12
C ILE A 22 -12.71 14.46 6.16
N ILE A 23 -12.01 13.63 6.93
CA ILE A 23 -11.05 14.11 7.95
C ILE A 23 -9.93 14.93 7.30
N TRP A 24 -9.40 14.48 6.18
CA TRP A 24 -8.34 15.21 5.47
C TRP A 24 -8.83 16.57 4.98
N LYS A 25 -10.05 16.63 4.45
CA LYS A 25 -10.68 17.91 4.09
C LYS A 25 -10.79 18.84 5.30
N MET A 26 -11.24 18.35 6.44
CA MET A 26 -11.32 19.13 7.68
C MET A 26 -9.94 19.62 8.13
N ILE A 27 -8.91 18.79 8.05
CA ILE A 27 -7.53 19.17 8.37
C ILE A 27 -7.06 20.32 7.47
N LYS A 28 -7.29 20.21 6.16
CA LYS A 28 -6.97 21.29 5.22
C LYS A 28 -7.68 22.59 5.59
N ASP A 29 -9.00 22.53 5.77
CA ASP A 29 -9.83 23.72 5.95
C ASP A 29 -9.58 24.42 7.29
N ILE A 30 -9.36 23.66 8.37
CA ILE A 30 -9.29 24.19 9.74
C ILE A 30 -7.83 24.43 10.19
N LEU A 31 -6.91 23.52 9.82
CA LEU A 31 -5.55 23.53 10.39
C LEU A 31 -4.49 24.01 9.40
N LEU A 32 -4.69 23.88 8.09
CA LEU A 32 -3.65 24.21 7.12
C LEU A 32 -3.93 25.52 6.38
N THR A 33 -5.03 25.64 5.67
CA THR A 33 -5.33 26.77 4.81
C THR A 33 -5.45 28.12 5.54
N PRO A 34 -5.80 28.21 6.83
CA PRO A 34 -5.76 29.48 7.55
C PRO A 34 -4.34 30.03 7.72
N TYR A 35 -3.32 29.16 7.77
CA TYR A 35 -1.94 29.51 8.12
C TYR A 35 -0.97 29.37 6.96
N ILE A 36 -1.28 28.53 5.99
CA ILE A 36 -0.39 28.15 4.88
C ILE A 36 -1.08 28.47 3.55
N ASP A 37 -0.33 29.04 2.61
CA ASP A 37 -0.73 29.13 1.21
C ASP A 37 -0.50 27.75 0.58
N LEU A 38 -1.45 26.83 0.85
CA LEU A 38 -1.36 25.43 0.53
C LEU A 38 -1.50 25.22 -0.99
N LYS A 39 -0.42 24.73 -1.60
CA LYS A 39 -0.39 24.30 -3.00
C LYS A 39 -0.35 22.78 -3.04
N THR A 40 -1.31 22.18 -3.73
CA THR A 40 -1.41 20.72 -3.83
C THR A 40 -1.38 20.28 -5.29
N GLU A 41 -0.76 19.13 -5.51
CA GLU A 41 -0.90 18.31 -6.72
C GLU A 41 -1.82 17.15 -6.34
N TYR A 42 -3.08 17.21 -6.77
CA TYR A 42 -4.15 16.35 -6.27
C TYR A 42 -4.31 15.07 -7.07
N TYR A 43 -4.40 13.95 -6.37
CA TYR A 43 -4.69 12.62 -6.92
C TYR A 43 -5.77 11.95 -6.07
N ASP A 44 -6.87 11.55 -6.70
CA ASP A 44 -7.93 10.78 -6.06
C ASP A 44 -7.58 9.29 -6.08
N LEU A 45 -7.20 8.73 -4.93
CA LEU A 45 -6.95 7.30 -4.77
C LEU A 45 -8.17 6.54 -4.22
N GLY A 46 -9.34 7.14 -4.26
CA GLY A 46 -10.59 6.46 -3.94
C GLY A 46 -10.84 5.29 -4.88
N LEU A 47 -11.48 4.24 -4.37
CA LEU A 47 -11.64 2.98 -5.07
C LEU A 47 -12.36 3.14 -6.42
N GLU A 48 -13.38 3.98 -6.49
CA GLU A 48 -14.13 4.25 -7.72
C GLU A 48 -13.25 4.90 -8.81
N HIS A 49 -12.43 5.88 -8.42
CA HIS A 49 -11.54 6.55 -9.39
C HIS A 49 -10.38 5.64 -9.82
N ARG A 50 -9.88 4.81 -8.93
CA ARG A 50 -8.90 3.77 -9.25
C ARG A 50 -9.46 2.76 -10.25
N GLU A 51 -10.71 2.32 -10.05
CA GLU A 51 -11.44 1.46 -11.01
C GLU A 51 -11.56 2.13 -12.38
N ALA A 52 -11.94 3.40 -12.42
CA ALA A 52 -12.11 4.16 -13.66
C ALA A 52 -10.79 4.36 -14.44
N THR A 53 -9.65 4.41 -13.73
CA THR A 53 -8.32 4.64 -14.30
C THR A 53 -7.47 3.37 -14.41
N ASP A 54 -8.05 2.20 -14.19
CA ASP A 54 -7.33 0.93 -14.14
C ASP A 54 -6.10 1.00 -13.19
N ASP A 55 -6.28 1.66 -12.05
CA ASP A 55 -5.26 1.96 -11.00
C ASP A 55 -4.08 2.84 -11.47
N GLN A 56 -4.13 3.42 -12.67
CA GLN A 56 -3.06 4.29 -13.18
C GLN A 56 -2.79 5.48 -12.26
N VAL A 57 -3.83 6.05 -11.65
CA VAL A 57 -3.69 7.16 -10.70
C VAL A 57 -2.77 6.87 -9.52
N THR A 58 -2.68 5.62 -9.09
CA THR A 58 -1.73 5.19 -8.03
C THR A 58 -0.28 5.35 -8.49
N PHE A 59 0.02 4.98 -9.74
CA PHE A 59 1.35 5.15 -10.33
C PHE A 59 1.70 6.63 -10.52
N ASP A 60 0.78 7.40 -11.07
CA ASP A 60 0.97 8.83 -11.34
C ASP A 60 1.25 9.60 -10.06
N SER A 61 0.53 9.31 -8.98
CA SER A 61 0.74 9.92 -7.67
C SER A 61 2.12 9.58 -7.08
N ALA A 62 2.61 8.35 -7.29
CA ALA A 62 3.94 7.94 -6.85
C ALA A 62 5.04 8.65 -7.65
N TYR A 63 4.88 8.80 -8.96
CA TYR A 63 5.83 9.57 -9.79
C TYR A 63 5.83 11.05 -9.45
N ALA A 64 4.66 11.63 -9.19
CA ALA A 64 4.57 13.00 -8.68
C ALA A 64 5.30 13.16 -7.33
N THR A 65 5.19 12.16 -6.45
CA THR A 65 5.92 12.16 -5.17
C THR A 65 7.43 12.12 -5.37
N LYS A 66 7.93 11.35 -6.33
CA LYS A 66 9.35 11.38 -6.70
C LYS A 66 9.78 12.75 -7.22
N LYS A 67 8.94 13.40 -7.99
CA LYS A 67 9.22 14.71 -8.58
C LYS A 67 9.28 15.82 -7.54
N TYR A 68 8.31 15.85 -6.62
CA TYR A 68 8.17 16.94 -5.64
C TYR A 68 8.78 16.64 -4.28
N GLY A 69 9.06 15.38 -3.97
CA GLY A 69 9.77 14.97 -2.75
C GLY A 69 8.92 14.94 -1.47
N VAL A 70 7.64 15.31 -1.55
CA VAL A 70 6.74 15.33 -0.39
C VAL A 70 5.31 14.96 -0.79
N ALA A 71 4.69 14.10 0.00
CA ALA A 71 3.31 13.70 -0.22
C ALA A 71 2.57 13.46 1.10
N VAL A 72 1.26 13.59 1.06
CA VAL A 72 0.34 13.09 2.08
C VAL A 72 -0.60 12.08 1.44
N LYS A 73 -0.83 10.96 2.11
CA LYS A 73 -1.73 9.93 1.63
C LYS A 73 -2.78 9.60 2.68
N CYS A 74 -4.03 9.71 2.29
CA CYS A 74 -5.17 9.22 3.05
C CYS A 74 -5.26 7.70 2.99
N ALA A 75 -6.01 7.10 3.89
CA ALA A 75 -6.28 5.67 3.83
C ALA A 75 -7.14 5.33 2.61
N THR A 76 -6.86 4.18 2.02
CA THR A 76 -7.54 3.68 0.82
C THR A 76 -8.04 2.27 1.06
N ILE A 77 -9.16 1.92 0.46
CA ILE A 77 -9.69 0.56 0.46
C ILE A 77 -8.77 -0.34 -0.36
N THR A 78 -8.38 -1.47 0.22
CA THR A 78 -7.83 -2.60 -0.54
C THR A 78 -8.94 -3.62 -0.68
N PRO A 79 -9.53 -3.80 -1.88
CA PRO A 79 -10.70 -4.64 -2.03
C PRO A 79 -10.38 -6.12 -1.78
N ASN A 80 -11.27 -6.78 -1.07
CA ASN A 80 -11.38 -8.24 -0.99
C ASN A 80 -12.47 -8.72 -1.94
N ALA A 81 -12.78 -10.02 -1.95
CA ALA A 81 -13.79 -10.60 -2.83
C ALA A 81 -15.18 -9.95 -2.67
N ASP A 82 -15.58 -9.65 -1.42
CA ASP A 82 -16.89 -9.03 -1.13
C ASP A 82 -16.93 -7.59 -1.68
N ARG A 83 -15.87 -6.84 -1.51
CA ARG A 83 -15.74 -5.47 -2.02
C ARG A 83 -15.71 -5.42 -3.56
N VAL A 84 -15.18 -6.44 -4.22
CA VAL A 84 -15.22 -6.54 -5.68
C VAL A 84 -16.68 -6.60 -6.17
N VAL A 85 -17.51 -7.36 -5.47
CA VAL A 85 -18.95 -7.44 -5.80
C VAL A 85 -19.69 -6.15 -5.42
N GLU A 86 -19.46 -5.63 -4.21
CA GLU A 86 -20.11 -4.42 -3.69
C GLU A 86 -19.88 -3.20 -4.59
N TYR A 87 -18.65 -3.00 -5.06
CA TYR A 87 -18.26 -1.86 -5.90
C TYR A 87 -18.28 -2.18 -7.40
N ASN A 88 -18.72 -3.39 -7.79
CA ASN A 88 -18.72 -3.84 -9.19
C ASN A 88 -17.38 -3.62 -9.90
N LEU A 89 -16.29 -4.06 -9.26
CA LEU A 89 -14.94 -3.87 -9.77
C LEU A 89 -14.59 -4.90 -10.85
N LYS A 90 -13.76 -4.51 -11.81
CA LYS A 90 -13.22 -5.38 -12.86
C LYS A 90 -12.32 -6.48 -12.27
N GLN A 91 -11.64 -6.16 -11.17
CA GLN A 91 -10.73 -7.09 -10.50
C GLN A 91 -10.45 -6.65 -9.06
N MET A 92 -9.81 -7.52 -8.31
CA MET A 92 -9.33 -7.22 -6.96
C MET A 92 -8.02 -6.41 -7.05
N TRP A 93 -8.14 -5.07 -7.03
CA TRP A 93 -7.00 -4.16 -7.14
C TRP A 93 -6.01 -4.35 -5.99
N LYS A 94 -4.72 -4.25 -6.32
CA LYS A 94 -3.64 -4.30 -5.32
C LYS A 94 -3.71 -3.11 -4.37
N SER A 95 -3.08 -3.26 -3.20
CA SER A 95 -3.00 -2.15 -2.24
C SER A 95 -2.17 -0.99 -2.81
N PRO A 96 -2.71 0.23 -2.90
CA PRO A 96 -1.95 1.40 -3.32
C PRO A 96 -0.72 1.65 -2.44
N ASN A 97 -0.81 1.30 -1.15
CA ASN A 97 0.33 1.42 -0.23
C ASN A 97 1.53 0.56 -0.68
N GLY A 98 1.27 -0.66 -1.14
CA GLY A 98 2.30 -1.55 -1.67
C GLY A 98 2.92 -1.01 -2.94
N THR A 99 2.09 -0.61 -3.91
CA THR A 99 2.52 -0.05 -5.19
C THR A 99 3.36 1.22 -5.02
N ILE A 100 2.86 2.19 -4.24
CA ILE A 100 3.56 3.45 -4.00
C ILE A 100 4.91 3.22 -3.31
N ARG A 101 4.96 2.37 -2.25
CA ARG A 101 6.21 2.06 -1.56
C ARG A 101 7.22 1.37 -2.47
N ALA A 102 6.79 0.42 -3.29
CA ALA A 102 7.66 -0.26 -4.24
C ALA A 102 8.24 0.71 -5.28
N LEU A 103 7.44 1.66 -5.75
CA LEU A 103 7.88 2.68 -6.71
C LEU A 103 8.82 3.71 -6.07
N LEU A 104 8.55 4.14 -4.85
CA LEU A 104 9.40 5.11 -4.13
C LEU A 104 10.70 4.49 -3.67
N ASP A 105 10.69 3.18 -3.41
CA ASP A 105 11.83 2.41 -2.89
C ASP A 105 12.32 2.89 -1.50
N GLY A 106 13.30 2.19 -0.94
CA GLY A 106 13.96 2.57 0.29
C GLY A 106 13.47 1.87 1.54
N THR A 107 14.00 2.28 2.67
CA THR A 107 13.70 1.72 3.99
C THR A 107 13.26 2.83 4.94
N VAL A 108 12.12 2.64 5.58
CA VAL A 108 11.61 3.54 6.61
C VAL A 108 12.03 3.02 7.98
N PHE A 109 12.70 3.86 8.76
CA PHE A 109 13.07 3.60 10.13
C PHE A 109 12.11 4.31 11.08
N ARG A 110 11.57 3.58 12.05
CA ARG A 110 10.66 4.12 13.06
C ARG A 110 11.26 3.96 14.43
N SER A 111 11.47 5.08 15.13
CA SER A 111 11.84 5.10 16.53
C SER A 111 10.59 5.20 17.40
N PRO A 112 10.59 4.61 18.60
CA PRO A 112 9.51 4.78 19.56
C PRO A 112 9.33 6.26 19.92
N ILE A 113 8.07 6.70 20.00
CA ILE A 113 7.75 8.01 20.53
C ILE A 113 7.54 7.84 22.04
N VAL A 114 8.46 8.40 22.82
CA VAL A 114 8.36 8.38 24.30
C VAL A 114 7.95 9.77 24.78
N VAL A 115 6.80 9.84 25.41
CA VAL A 115 6.27 11.09 25.95
C VAL A 115 6.66 11.21 27.42
N LYS A 116 7.27 12.35 27.80
CA LYS A 116 7.64 12.59 29.19
C LYS A 116 6.41 12.61 30.10
N GLY A 117 6.47 11.82 31.17
CA GLY A 117 5.37 11.70 32.17
C GLY A 117 4.31 10.68 31.81
N ILE A 118 4.40 10.00 30.65
CA ILE A 118 3.52 8.90 30.28
C ILE A 118 4.32 7.60 30.33
N THR A 119 3.89 6.66 31.14
CA THR A 119 4.51 5.34 31.21
C THR A 119 4.22 4.56 29.93
N PRO A 120 5.25 4.04 29.23
CA PRO A 120 5.03 3.19 28.06
C PRO A 120 4.24 1.93 28.40
N PHE A 121 3.53 1.38 27.40
CA PHE A 121 2.78 0.13 27.58
C PHE A 121 3.63 -1.04 28.08
N ILE A 122 4.92 -1.06 27.72
CA ILE A 122 5.90 -2.02 28.25
C ILE A 122 6.96 -1.24 29.03
N PRO A 123 6.80 -1.09 30.36
CA PRO A 123 7.68 -0.24 31.18
C PRO A 123 9.13 -0.72 31.28
N THR A 124 9.36 -2.02 31.03
CA THR A 124 10.68 -2.65 31.09
C THR A 124 11.57 -2.35 29.89
N TRP A 125 11.01 -1.78 28.82
CA TRP A 125 11.77 -1.37 27.64
C TRP A 125 12.46 -0.02 27.90
N THR A 126 13.69 -0.08 28.37
CA THR A 126 14.46 1.11 28.74
C THR A 126 15.41 1.59 27.64
N LYS A 127 15.59 0.79 26.59
CA LYS A 127 16.43 1.13 25.44
C LYS A 127 15.56 1.42 24.23
N PRO A 128 15.97 2.35 23.35
CA PRO A 128 15.23 2.61 22.12
C PRO A 128 15.24 1.35 21.21
N ILE A 129 14.07 1.05 20.67
CA ILE A 129 13.89 -0.03 19.68
C ILE A 129 13.55 0.65 18.35
N THR A 130 14.40 0.47 17.36
CA THR A 130 14.16 0.98 16.01
C THR A 130 13.62 -0.13 15.13
N ILE A 131 12.46 0.11 14.51
CA ILE A 131 11.84 -0.83 13.59
C ILE A 131 12.06 -0.31 12.17
N ALA A 132 12.70 -1.11 11.33
CA ALA A 132 12.89 -0.82 9.92
C ALA A 132 11.86 -1.55 9.07
N ARG A 133 11.29 -0.87 8.07
CA ARG A 133 10.43 -1.46 7.06
C ARG A 133 10.97 -1.14 5.67
N HIS A 134 11.40 -2.17 4.97
CA HIS A 134 11.79 -2.06 3.56
C HIS A 134 10.57 -1.95 2.66
N ALA A 135 10.70 -1.20 1.56
CA ALA A 135 9.63 -1.02 0.57
C ALA A 135 9.30 -2.33 -0.16
N TYR A 136 10.28 -3.18 -0.30
CA TYR A 136 10.18 -4.45 -1.02
C TYR A 136 10.10 -5.62 -0.04
N GLY A 137 9.13 -6.51 -0.24
CA GLY A 137 9.00 -7.75 0.51
C GLY A 137 8.39 -8.84 -0.35
N ASP A 138 8.96 -10.04 -0.31
CA ASP A 138 8.53 -11.20 -1.11
C ASP A 138 7.08 -11.58 -0.84
N VAL A 139 6.60 -11.33 0.38
CA VAL A 139 5.19 -11.54 0.78
C VAL A 139 4.19 -10.79 -0.10
N TYR A 140 4.59 -9.68 -0.73
CA TYR A 140 3.70 -8.92 -1.64
C TYR A 140 3.67 -9.45 -3.07
N LYS A 141 4.43 -10.49 -3.36
CA LYS A 141 4.53 -11.14 -4.67
C LYS A 141 4.02 -12.59 -4.67
N ASN A 142 3.33 -13.02 -3.61
CA ASN A 142 2.75 -14.34 -3.59
C ASN A 142 1.55 -14.44 -4.54
N THR A 143 1.36 -15.62 -5.07
CA THR A 143 0.18 -16.02 -5.83
C THR A 143 -0.58 -17.05 -5.02
N GLU A 144 -1.87 -16.88 -4.89
CA GLU A 144 -2.74 -17.77 -4.15
C GLU A 144 -3.80 -18.35 -5.06
N MET A 145 -4.14 -19.61 -4.84
CA MET A 145 -5.26 -20.28 -5.48
C MET A 145 -5.98 -21.19 -4.48
N VAL A 146 -7.28 -21.21 -4.56
CA VAL A 146 -8.09 -22.21 -3.84
C VAL A 146 -8.07 -23.51 -4.63
N VAL A 147 -7.69 -24.59 -3.98
CA VAL A 147 -7.68 -25.94 -4.56
C VAL A 147 -8.84 -26.71 -3.94
N GLU A 148 -9.81 -27.09 -4.75
CA GLU A 148 -10.98 -27.84 -4.28
C GLU A 148 -10.63 -29.23 -3.82
N ALA A 149 -11.48 -29.82 -3.00
CA ALA A 149 -11.33 -31.20 -2.53
C ALA A 149 -11.23 -32.18 -3.73
N ASN A 150 -10.46 -33.22 -3.56
CA ASN A 150 -10.19 -34.25 -4.57
C ASN A 150 -9.48 -33.72 -5.84
N SER A 151 -8.88 -32.54 -5.76
CA SER A 151 -8.11 -31.94 -6.83
C SER A 151 -6.62 -32.19 -6.65
N LYS A 152 -5.87 -32.04 -7.75
CA LYS A 152 -4.42 -32.15 -7.78
C LYS A 152 -3.80 -30.77 -8.01
N ALA A 153 -2.99 -30.30 -7.07
CA ALA A 153 -2.19 -29.10 -7.26
C ALA A 153 -0.77 -29.46 -7.71
N GLU A 154 -0.27 -28.77 -8.73
CA GLU A 154 1.02 -29.06 -9.32
C GLU A 154 1.80 -27.78 -9.58
N LEU A 155 3.03 -27.69 -9.02
CA LEU A 155 3.98 -26.62 -9.34
C LEU A 155 4.95 -27.11 -10.41
N VAL A 156 4.94 -26.47 -11.56
CA VAL A 156 5.85 -26.76 -12.66
C VAL A 156 6.71 -25.53 -12.94
N VAL A 157 8.02 -25.68 -12.81
CA VAL A 157 9.00 -24.68 -13.22
C VAL A 157 9.57 -25.09 -14.55
N THR A 158 9.39 -24.26 -15.57
CA THR A 158 9.85 -24.56 -16.93
C THR A 158 10.95 -23.57 -17.31
N LYS A 159 12.06 -24.07 -17.83
CA LYS A 159 13.12 -23.24 -18.41
C LYS A 159 12.63 -22.53 -19.66
N ALA A 160 13.35 -21.51 -20.11
CA ALA A 160 13.06 -20.80 -21.35
C ALA A 160 13.06 -21.70 -22.60
N ASP A 161 13.78 -22.80 -22.56
CA ASP A 161 13.82 -23.84 -23.63
C ASP A 161 12.66 -24.84 -23.56
N GLY A 162 11.72 -24.68 -22.63
CA GLY A 162 10.59 -25.57 -22.43
C GLY A 162 10.86 -26.79 -21.52
N THR A 163 12.08 -26.96 -21.02
CA THR A 163 12.44 -28.10 -20.17
C THR A 163 11.93 -27.90 -18.73
N PRO A 164 11.14 -28.83 -18.15
CA PRO A 164 10.70 -28.74 -16.76
C PRO A 164 11.89 -29.02 -15.82
N VAL A 165 12.06 -28.15 -14.82
CA VAL A 165 13.16 -28.23 -13.83
C VAL A 165 12.69 -28.83 -12.53
N THR A 166 11.51 -28.45 -12.07
CA THR A 166 10.97 -28.90 -10.79
C THR A 166 9.46 -29.09 -10.91
N ARG A 167 8.98 -30.18 -10.34
CA ARG A 167 7.56 -30.49 -10.27
C ARG A 167 7.23 -30.95 -8.85
N ARG A 168 6.28 -30.30 -8.21
CA ARG A 168 5.66 -30.79 -6.97
C ARG A 168 4.20 -31.05 -7.20
N THR A 169 3.74 -32.20 -6.76
CA THR A 169 2.35 -32.62 -6.87
C THR A 169 1.83 -32.94 -5.47
N ASN A 170 0.73 -32.34 -5.09
CA ASN A 170 -0.03 -32.74 -3.90
C ASN A 170 -1.45 -33.09 -4.32
N THR A 171 -1.95 -34.19 -3.82
CA THR A 171 -3.36 -34.58 -3.91
C THR A 171 -3.96 -34.46 -2.52
N THR A 172 -5.13 -33.91 -2.39
CA THR A 172 -5.79 -33.71 -1.10
C THR A 172 -7.26 -34.11 -1.16
N GLU A 173 -7.75 -34.64 -0.06
CA GLU A 173 -9.17 -34.96 0.12
C GLU A 173 -9.99 -33.76 0.61
N THR A 174 -9.32 -32.68 1.02
CA THR A 174 -9.96 -31.47 1.55
C THR A 174 -9.56 -30.23 0.73
N THR A 175 -10.44 -29.23 0.73
CA THR A 175 -10.14 -27.92 0.14
C THR A 175 -9.06 -27.22 0.94
N PHE A 176 -8.07 -26.64 0.24
CA PHE A 176 -7.00 -25.83 0.86
C PHE A 176 -6.60 -24.66 -0.02
N THR A 177 -5.97 -23.65 0.57
CA THR A 177 -5.37 -22.57 -0.20
C THR A 177 -3.89 -22.86 -0.43
N ALA A 178 -3.50 -22.90 -1.70
CA ALA A 178 -2.11 -22.98 -2.10
C ALA A 178 -1.55 -21.57 -2.33
N SER A 179 -0.41 -21.25 -1.74
CA SER A 179 0.29 -20.00 -1.99
C SER A 179 1.72 -20.26 -2.47
N ALA A 180 2.17 -19.47 -3.42
CA ALA A 180 3.53 -19.49 -3.93
C ALA A 180 4.11 -18.08 -3.91
N THR A 181 5.22 -17.88 -3.23
CA THR A 181 5.97 -16.62 -3.23
C THR A 181 7.07 -16.69 -4.28
N SER A 182 7.10 -15.73 -5.20
CA SER A 182 8.17 -15.68 -6.20
C SER A 182 9.46 -15.17 -5.56
N LEU A 183 10.44 -16.03 -5.44
CA LEU A 183 11.82 -15.69 -5.05
C LEU A 183 12.60 -15.19 -6.28
N PHE A 184 12.25 -14.05 -6.81
CA PHE A 184 13.10 -13.39 -7.81
C PHE A 184 13.78 -12.20 -7.20
N SER A 185 14.98 -12.42 -6.68
CA SER A 185 16.02 -11.41 -6.61
C SER A 185 16.69 -11.35 -7.98
N GLY A 186 16.44 -10.32 -8.74
CA GLY A 186 17.26 -9.94 -9.88
C GLY A 186 18.37 -9.04 -9.40
#